data_df18241bae4bbbb68b89a489c790b16c
#
_entry.id   df18241bae4bbbb68b89a489c790b16c
#
_cell.length_a   1.000
_cell.length_b   1.000
_cell.length_c   1.000
_cell.angle_alpha   90.00
_cell.angle_beta   90.00
_cell.angle_gamma   90.00
#
_symmetry.space_group_name_H-M   'P 1'
#
loop_
_entity.id
_entity.type
_entity.pdbx_description
1 polymer ?
#
loop_
_entity_poly.entity_id
_entity_poly.type
_entity_poly.pdbx_seq_one_letter_code
_entity_poly.pdbx_strand_id
1 'polypeptide(L)'
;MIVFLEPPAQYDHPYPGQVVEQRLSRLQIIVTCHGPAESCSWLSKGVCYIALPQDEKDTRLIAYIRQHEIGHCNGWPSHHPNARRMEYDPDAKAAAPKNGGGLKLELN
;
A
#
# COMPACT_ATOMS: atom_id res chain seq x y z
N MET A 1 -1.83 1.12 17.03
CA MET A 1 -2.78 1.33 15.90
C MET A 1 -2.06 1.97 14.74
N ILE A 2 -2.17 1.35 13.59
CA ILE A 2 -1.57 1.86 12.35
C ILE A 2 -2.69 2.42 11.49
N VAL A 3 -2.49 3.62 10.96
CA VAL A 3 -3.47 4.28 10.08
C VAL A 3 -2.90 4.35 8.68
N PHE A 4 -3.68 3.96 7.68
CA PHE A 4 -3.31 4.11 6.28
C PHE A 4 -4.54 4.42 5.44
N LEU A 5 -4.28 4.80 4.18
CA LEU A 5 -5.33 5.17 3.24
C LEU A 5 -5.62 4.02 2.28
N GLU A 6 -6.88 3.79 1.99
CA GLU A 6 -7.30 2.83 0.98
C GLU A 6 -7.90 3.55 -0.22
N PRO A 7 -7.78 2.97 -1.41
CA PRO A 7 -8.40 3.57 -2.58
C PRO A 7 -9.92 3.59 -2.47
N PRO A 8 -10.57 4.62 -3.04
CA PRO A 8 -12.03 4.60 -3.14
C PRO A 8 -12.49 3.47 -4.06
N ALA A 9 -13.77 3.09 -3.94
CA ALA A 9 -14.33 1.92 -4.59
C ALA A 9 -14.03 1.80 -6.09
N GLN A 10 -13.99 2.93 -6.80
CA GLN A 10 -13.74 2.92 -8.24
C GLN A 10 -12.35 2.41 -8.63
N TYR A 11 -11.38 2.46 -7.71
CA TYR A 11 -10.02 1.98 -7.93
C TYR A 11 -9.69 0.73 -7.12
N ASP A 12 -10.59 0.32 -6.23
CA ASP A 12 -10.39 -0.80 -5.31
C ASP A 12 -10.86 -2.10 -5.93
N HIS A 13 -10.11 -2.55 -6.92
CA HIS A 13 -10.38 -3.80 -7.63
C HIS A 13 -9.04 -4.37 -8.11
N PRO A 14 -8.98 -5.66 -8.47
CA PRO A 14 -7.75 -6.24 -9.01
C PRO A 14 -7.29 -5.49 -10.26
N TYR A 15 -5.97 -5.32 -10.39
CA TYR A 15 -5.43 -4.76 -11.63
C TYR A 15 -5.65 -5.77 -12.77
N PRO A 16 -6.21 -5.36 -13.91
CA PRO A 16 -6.57 -6.30 -14.97
C PRO A 16 -5.38 -6.87 -15.75
N GLY A 17 -4.19 -6.27 -15.59
CA GLY A 17 -2.97 -6.76 -16.24
C GLY A 17 -2.08 -7.53 -15.27
N GLN A 18 -0.82 -7.69 -15.68
CA GLN A 18 0.17 -8.37 -14.85
C GLN A 18 0.61 -7.49 -13.68
N VAL A 19 0.74 -8.10 -12.51
CA VAL A 19 1.27 -7.46 -11.30
C VAL A 19 2.59 -8.15 -10.94
N VAL A 20 3.64 -7.37 -10.74
CA VAL A 20 4.95 -7.85 -10.30
C VAL A 20 5.29 -7.22 -8.96
N GLU A 21 5.43 -8.03 -7.93
CA GLU A 21 5.84 -7.58 -6.61
C GLU A 21 7.34 -7.77 -6.42
N GLN A 22 7.98 -6.75 -5.86
CA GLN A 22 9.39 -6.78 -5.49
C GLN A 22 9.48 -6.57 -3.98
N ARG A 23 10.09 -7.53 -3.27
CA ARG A 23 10.35 -7.41 -1.85
C ARG A 23 11.76 -6.84 -1.68
N LEU A 24 11.84 -5.60 -1.19
CA LEU A 24 13.06 -4.81 -1.19
C LEU A 24 13.44 -4.38 0.23
N SER A 25 14.73 -4.08 0.44
CA SER A 25 15.17 -3.45 1.68
C SER A 25 14.59 -2.03 1.77
N ARG A 26 14.55 -1.48 2.97
CA ARG A 26 14.03 -0.11 3.16
C ARG A 26 14.81 0.90 2.34
N LEU A 27 16.14 0.76 2.27
CA LEU A 27 16.96 1.66 1.45
C LEU A 27 16.63 1.52 -0.04
N GLN A 28 16.47 0.29 -0.53
CA GLN A 28 16.12 0.06 -1.93
C GLN A 28 14.75 0.65 -2.27
N ILE A 29 13.79 0.61 -1.34
CA ILE A 29 12.49 1.25 -1.54
C ILE A 29 12.65 2.75 -1.70
N ILE A 30 13.44 3.40 -0.86
CA ILE A 30 13.69 4.84 -0.97
C ILE A 30 14.28 5.19 -2.35
N VAL A 31 15.23 4.41 -2.81
CA VAL A 31 15.84 4.63 -4.14
C VAL A 31 14.83 4.41 -5.25
N THR A 32 14.09 3.30 -5.19
CA THR A 32 13.13 2.92 -6.22
C THR A 32 11.96 3.90 -6.30
N CYS A 33 11.50 4.38 -5.14
CA CYS A 33 10.35 5.27 -5.04
C CYS A 33 10.72 6.75 -5.14
N HIS A 34 12.00 7.08 -5.28
CA HIS A 34 12.52 8.45 -5.42
C HIS A 34 12.24 9.32 -4.19
N GLY A 35 12.28 8.74 -3.01
CA GLY A 35 12.09 9.47 -1.76
C GLY A 35 11.58 8.59 -0.63
N PRO A 36 11.36 9.19 0.56
CA PRO A 36 10.87 8.44 1.71
C PRO A 36 9.50 7.82 1.43
N ALA A 37 9.43 6.50 1.56
CA ALA A 37 8.17 5.75 1.38
C ALA A 37 8.31 4.39 2.03
N GLU A 38 7.18 3.83 2.50
CA GLU A 38 7.10 2.45 2.97
C GLU A 38 6.88 1.49 1.81
N SER A 39 6.29 1.97 0.72
CA SER A 39 6.03 1.23 -0.50
C SER A 39 5.74 2.20 -1.63
N CYS A 40 5.77 1.72 -2.86
CA CYS A 40 5.30 2.47 -4.01
C CYS A 40 4.92 1.52 -5.15
N SER A 41 4.28 2.08 -6.16
CA SER A 41 3.91 1.34 -7.35
C SER A 41 4.10 2.21 -8.59
N TRP A 42 4.26 1.56 -9.73
CA TRP A 42 4.34 2.25 -11.01
C TRP A 42 3.88 1.33 -12.13
N LEU A 43 3.45 1.95 -13.22
CA LEU A 43 3.08 1.23 -14.43
C LEU A 43 4.21 1.34 -15.44
N SER A 44 4.55 0.22 -16.06
CA SER A 44 5.47 0.18 -17.17
C SER A 44 4.99 -0.85 -18.19
N LYS A 45 4.71 -0.41 -19.38
CA LYS A 45 4.26 -1.27 -20.50
C LYS A 45 3.06 -2.14 -20.09
N GLY A 46 2.11 -1.57 -19.38
CA GLY A 46 0.91 -2.28 -18.94
C GLY A 46 1.09 -3.18 -17.73
N VAL A 47 2.28 -3.26 -17.17
CA VAL A 47 2.55 -4.07 -15.98
C VAL A 47 2.56 -3.17 -14.74
N CYS A 48 1.86 -3.61 -13.70
CA CYS A 48 1.85 -2.94 -12.40
C CYS A 48 3.00 -3.49 -11.54
N TYR A 49 3.96 -2.64 -11.21
CA TYR A 49 5.07 -3.00 -10.33
C TYR A 49 4.81 -2.43 -8.94
N ILE A 50 5.03 -3.25 -7.93
CA ILE A 50 4.85 -2.86 -6.53
C ILE A 50 6.13 -3.18 -5.75
N ALA A 51 6.69 -2.17 -5.09
CA ALA A 51 7.81 -2.33 -4.17
C ALA A 51 7.27 -2.46 -2.75
N LEU A 52 7.58 -3.56 -2.09
CA LEU A 52 7.13 -3.87 -0.73
C LEU A 52 8.34 -4.14 0.17
N PRO A 53 8.26 -3.81 1.47
CA PRO A 53 9.37 -4.04 2.39
C PRO A 53 9.59 -5.54 2.64
N GLN A 54 10.83 -5.99 2.45
CA GLN A 54 11.18 -7.40 2.63
C GLN A 54 11.21 -7.82 4.10
N ASP A 55 11.35 -6.86 5.01
CA ASP A 55 11.43 -7.14 6.44
C ASP A 55 10.04 -7.17 7.12
N GLU A 56 8.98 -6.82 6.41
CA GLU A 56 7.64 -6.88 6.98
C GLU A 56 7.12 -8.32 7.01
N LYS A 57 6.83 -8.81 8.20
CA LYS A 57 6.37 -10.19 8.43
C LYS A 57 4.85 -10.30 8.55
N ASP A 58 4.17 -9.18 8.78
CA ASP A 58 2.72 -9.20 8.95
C ASP A 58 2.03 -9.27 7.59
N THR A 59 1.53 -10.46 7.27
CA THR A 59 0.91 -10.71 5.95
C THR A 59 -0.37 -9.92 5.75
N ARG A 60 -1.11 -9.60 6.83
CA ARG A 60 -2.31 -8.77 6.71
C ARG A 60 -1.94 -7.33 6.38
N LEU A 61 -0.89 -6.81 7.01
CA LEU A 61 -0.42 -5.47 6.71
C LEU A 61 0.08 -5.39 5.25
N ILE A 62 0.82 -6.38 4.81
CA ILE A 62 1.27 -6.45 3.41
C ILE A 62 0.06 -6.48 2.45
N ALA A 63 -1.00 -7.20 2.78
CA ALA A 63 -2.19 -7.24 1.95
C ALA A 63 -2.85 -5.85 1.81
N TYR A 64 -2.91 -5.08 2.91
CA TYR A 64 -3.44 -3.71 2.86
C TYR A 64 -2.55 -2.76 2.06
N ILE A 65 -1.23 -2.87 2.22
CA ILE A 65 -0.27 -2.08 1.43
C ILE A 65 -0.42 -2.41 -0.05
N ARG A 66 -0.53 -3.70 -0.38
CA ARG A 66 -0.74 -4.15 -1.77
C ARG A 66 -2.01 -3.55 -2.37
N GLN A 67 -3.10 -3.57 -1.61
CA GLN A 67 -4.39 -2.99 -2.04
C GLN A 67 -4.24 -1.50 -2.36
N HIS A 68 -3.54 -0.76 -1.51
CA HIS A 68 -3.25 0.66 -1.73
C HIS A 68 -2.50 0.86 -3.05
N GLU A 69 -1.43 0.10 -3.26
CA GLU A 69 -0.58 0.27 -4.45
C GLU A 69 -1.30 -0.18 -5.73
N ILE A 70 -2.09 -1.24 -5.67
CA ILE A 70 -2.90 -1.66 -6.81
C ILE A 70 -3.91 -0.57 -7.18
N GLY A 71 -4.47 0.12 -6.20
CA GLY A 71 -5.33 1.28 -6.45
C GLY A 71 -4.66 2.32 -7.32
N HIS A 72 -3.39 2.62 -7.06
CA HIS A 72 -2.62 3.53 -7.90
C HIS A 72 -2.43 2.99 -9.32
N CYS A 73 -2.16 1.71 -9.47
CA CYS A 73 -2.07 1.10 -10.80
C CYS A 73 -3.41 1.16 -11.56
N ASN A 74 -4.53 1.14 -10.85
CA ASN A 74 -5.85 1.28 -11.43
C ASN A 74 -6.23 2.73 -11.77
N GLY A 75 -5.33 3.69 -11.51
CA GLY A 75 -5.53 5.08 -11.86
C GLY A 75 -5.78 6.03 -10.70
N TRP A 76 -5.74 5.56 -9.47
CA TRP A 76 -5.90 6.42 -8.29
C TRP A 76 -4.74 7.40 -8.21
N PRO A 77 -5.01 8.72 -8.26
CA PRO A 77 -3.93 9.71 -8.28
C PRO A 77 -3.06 9.67 -7.03
N SER A 78 -1.80 10.06 -7.20
CA SER A 78 -0.79 9.99 -6.14
C SER A 78 -1.08 10.85 -4.92
N HIS A 79 -1.93 11.88 -5.07
CA HIS A 79 -2.33 12.72 -3.94
C HIS A 79 -3.51 12.13 -3.13
N HIS A 80 -3.91 10.90 -3.44
CA HIS A 80 -4.89 10.11 -2.68
C HIS A 80 -6.29 10.74 -2.56
N PRO A 81 -6.90 11.24 -3.66
CA PRO A 81 -8.22 11.86 -3.57
C PRO A 81 -9.28 10.84 -3.15
N ASN A 82 -10.21 11.27 -2.30
CA ASN A 82 -11.33 10.46 -1.81
C ASN A 82 -10.90 9.15 -1.14
N ALA A 83 -9.70 9.14 -0.54
CA ALA A 83 -9.19 7.98 0.16
C ALA A 83 -10.11 7.59 1.31
N ARG A 84 -10.23 6.28 1.53
CA ARG A 84 -10.89 5.73 2.71
C ARG A 84 -9.84 5.52 3.79
N ARG A 85 -10.10 6.03 4.99
CA ARG A 85 -9.20 5.86 6.12
C ARG A 85 -9.38 4.47 6.72
N MET A 86 -8.26 3.74 6.84
CA MET A 86 -8.24 2.42 7.45
C MET A 86 -7.39 2.45 8.72
N GLU A 87 -7.90 1.85 9.79
CA GLU A 87 -7.15 1.67 11.02
C GLU A 87 -6.85 0.20 11.22
N TYR A 88 -5.59 -0.13 11.48
CA TYR A 88 -5.11 -1.48 11.62
C TYR A 88 -4.38 -1.65 12.94
N ASP A 89 -4.77 -2.67 13.71
CA ASP A 89 -4.10 -3.03 14.95
C ASP A 89 -3.31 -4.32 14.72
N PRO A 90 -1.96 -4.26 14.65
CA PRO A 90 -1.14 -5.44 14.41
C PRO A 90 -1.24 -6.49 15.52
N ASP A 91 -1.65 -6.09 16.73
CA ASP A 91 -1.77 -6.99 17.86
C ASP A 91 -3.13 -7.68 17.92
N ALA A 92 -4.11 -7.25 17.14
CA ALA A 92 -5.44 -7.86 17.11
C ALA A 92 -5.43 -9.09 16.22
N LYS A 93 -5.94 -10.21 16.73
CA LYS A 93 -6.05 -11.43 15.94
C LYS A 93 -7.13 -11.34 14.87
N ALA A 94 -8.18 -10.57 15.13
CA ALA A 94 -9.19 -10.27 14.14
C ALA A 94 -8.93 -8.86 13.60
N ALA A 95 -8.91 -8.71 12.28
CA ALA A 95 -8.61 -7.45 11.63
C ALA A 95 -9.77 -6.47 11.65
N ALA A 96 -10.48 -6.33 12.77
CA ALA A 96 -11.54 -5.35 12.89
C ALA A 96 -10.91 -3.97 13.06
N PRO A 97 -11.23 -2.99 12.21
CA PRO A 97 -10.74 -1.64 12.38
C PRO A 97 -11.22 -1.07 13.72
N LYS A 98 -10.33 -0.33 14.38
CA LYS A 98 -10.68 0.38 15.60
C LYS A 98 -10.59 1.87 15.36
N ASN A 99 -11.49 2.60 15.97
CA ASN A 99 -11.42 4.05 15.95
C ASN A 99 -10.36 4.51 16.93
N GLY A 100 -9.52 5.43 16.52
CA GLY A 100 -8.49 5.98 17.38
C GLY A 100 -7.24 6.38 16.63
N GLY A 101 -6.29 6.95 17.36
CA GLY A 101 -5.00 7.34 16.79
C GLY A 101 -4.04 6.17 16.73
N GLY A 102 -2.89 6.40 16.12
CA GLY A 102 -1.83 5.41 16.03
C GLY A 102 -0.73 5.88 15.10
N LEU A 103 0.16 4.97 14.77
CA LEU A 103 1.21 5.26 13.82
C LEU A 103 0.62 5.39 12.42
N LYS A 104 1.10 6.38 11.70
CA LYS A 104 0.70 6.59 10.31
C LYS A 104 1.79 6.03 9.41
N LEU A 105 1.42 5.15 8.49
CA LEU A 105 2.35 4.66 7.48
C LEU A 105 2.44 5.64 6.32
N GLU A 106 3.66 5.85 5.84
CA GLU A 106 3.92 6.65 4.66
C GLU A 106 3.88 5.73 3.44
N LEU A 107 2.75 5.74 2.72
CA LEU A 107 2.56 5.00 1.48
C LEU A 107 2.54 5.95 0.29
N ASN A 108 3.14 5.51 -0.78
CA ASN A 108 3.08 6.24 -2.05
C ASN A 108 1.86 5.85 -2.86
#